data_64acab327bf4a4931beceb3d60450cac
#
_entry.id   64acab327bf4a4931beceb3d60450cac
#
_cell.length_a   1.000
_cell.length_b   1.000
_cell.length_c   1.000
_cell.angle_alpha   90.00
_cell.angle_beta   90.00
_cell.angle_gamma   90.00
#
_symmetry.space_group_name_H-M   'P 1'
#
loop_
_entity.id
_entity.type
_entity.pdbx_description
1 polymer ?
#
loop_
_entity_poly.entity_id
_entity_poly.type
_entity_poly.pdbx_seq_one_letter_code
_entity_poly.pdbx_strand_id
1 'polypeptide(L)'
;MDAQHSSNQALRTVQVAAAAIVSEGRFLAARRPLGKRFALMWEFPGGKLEPGESFEQACVREIEEELDCAIVPERVIESVEHDYDTFHLSMKLLLCTLMEGERPCLIQGEHTGLIWADAKDAMSLDWVPADREHIPAVLKELGLSAS
;
A
#
# COMPACT_ATOMS: atom_id res chain seq x y z
N MET A 1 -40.28 1.89 -4.01
CA MET A 1 -39.65 1.90 -4.21
C MET A 1 -38.66 1.92 -4.25
N ASP A 2 -38.42 1.60 -4.18
CA ASP A 2 -37.75 1.74 -4.43
C ASP A 2 -36.47 1.32 -4.72
N ALA A 3 -36.21 0.75 -5.66
CA ALA A 3 -35.01 0.23 -6.22
C ALA A 3 -33.82 1.14 -6.00
N GLN A 4 -33.98 2.39 -6.08
CA GLN A 4 -32.86 3.27 -5.83
C GLN A 4 -32.44 3.25 -4.36
N HIS A 5 -33.30 2.81 -3.51
CA HIS A 5 -32.88 2.65 -2.12
C HIS A 5 -31.80 1.62 -1.99
N SER A 6 -31.98 0.48 -2.66
CA SER A 6 -30.95 -0.54 -2.57
C SER A 6 -29.66 -0.03 -3.19
N SER A 7 -29.71 0.76 -4.27
CA SER A 7 -28.49 1.27 -4.84
C SER A 7 -27.79 2.26 -3.91
N ASN A 8 -28.57 3.04 -3.14
CA ASN A 8 -28.00 4.02 -2.23
C ASN A 8 -27.25 3.41 -1.08
N GLN A 9 -27.60 2.19 -0.72
CA GLN A 9 -27.02 1.55 0.46
C GLN A 9 -26.28 0.28 0.11
N ALA A 10 -26.17 0.00 -1.15
CA ALA A 10 -25.64 -1.30 -1.56
C ALA A 10 -24.12 -1.38 -1.55
N LEU A 11 -23.43 -0.26 -1.45
CA LEU A 11 -21.99 -0.29 -1.55
C LEU A 11 -21.37 -0.89 -0.29
N ARG A 12 -20.69 -2.00 -0.49
CA ARG A 12 -19.90 -2.63 0.55
C ARG A 12 -18.59 -1.86 0.68
N THR A 13 -18.14 -1.66 1.90
CA THR A 13 -16.85 -1.00 2.13
C THR A 13 -15.72 -2.00 2.09
N VAL A 14 -14.72 -1.72 1.30
CA VAL A 14 -13.48 -2.49 1.25
C VAL A 14 -12.39 -1.63 1.85
N GLN A 15 -11.82 -2.09 2.95
CA GLN A 15 -10.79 -1.36 3.67
C GLN A 15 -9.41 -1.96 3.35
N VAL A 16 -8.47 -1.10 3.00
CA VAL A 16 -7.13 -1.51 2.56
C VAL A 16 -6.08 -0.71 3.32
N ALA A 17 -5.07 -1.40 3.82
CA ALA A 17 -3.91 -0.77 4.45
C ALA A 17 -2.70 -1.00 3.56
N ALA A 18 -2.03 0.06 3.17
CA ALA A 18 -0.79 -0.01 2.40
C ALA A 18 0.35 0.56 3.22
N ALA A 19 1.55 0.05 3.02
CA ALA A 19 2.71 0.43 3.81
C ALA A 19 3.74 1.17 2.97
N ALA A 20 4.09 2.38 3.41
CA ALA A 20 5.27 3.07 2.92
C ALA A 20 6.37 2.78 3.92
N ILE A 21 7.12 1.71 3.70
CA ILE A 21 8.18 1.27 4.60
C ILE A 21 9.43 2.08 4.27
N VAL A 22 9.93 2.83 5.24
CA VAL A 22 11.07 3.72 5.01
C VAL A 22 12.29 3.24 5.78
N SER A 23 13.45 3.42 5.17
CA SER A 23 14.74 3.08 5.77
C SER A 23 15.83 3.85 5.05
N GLU A 24 16.68 4.51 5.81
CA GLU A 24 17.86 5.21 5.29
C GLU A 24 17.52 6.17 4.14
N GLY A 25 16.41 6.91 4.30
CA GLY A 25 16.01 7.92 3.32
C GLY A 25 15.38 7.38 2.06
N ARG A 26 15.00 6.10 2.05
CA ARG A 26 14.35 5.45 0.91
C ARG A 26 13.09 4.75 1.37
N PHE A 27 12.23 4.42 0.41
CA PHE A 27 11.03 3.65 0.72
C PHE A 27 10.96 2.40 -0.15
N LEU A 28 10.25 1.39 0.34
CA LEU A 28 10.18 0.09 -0.32
C LEU A 28 9.09 0.06 -1.39
N ALA A 29 9.47 -0.31 -2.61
CA ALA A 29 8.55 -0.58 -3.70
C ALA A 29 8.57 -2.08 -3.99
N ALA A 30 7.40 -2.66 -4.24
CA ALA A 30 7.25 -4.08 -4.51
C ALA A 30 6.63 -4.28 -5.89
N ARG A 31 7.15 -5.24 -6.66
CA ARG A 31 6.66 -5.49 -8.02
C ARG A 31 5.67 -6.62 -8.02
N ARG A 32 4.51 -6.37 -8.61
CA ARG A 32 3.42 -7.34 -8.68
C ARG A 32 3.78 -8.51 -9.58
N PRO A 33 3.35 -9.73 -9.22
CA PRO A 33 3.69 -10.92 -10.03
C PRO A 33 2.86 -10.99 -11.31
N LEU A 34 3.29 -11.86 -12.20
CA LEU A 34 2.49 -12.23 -13.38
C LEU A 34 1.19 -12.90 -12.90
N GLY A 35 0.15 -12.78 -13.70
CA GLY A 35 -1.12 -13.44 -13.39
C GLY A 35 -2.06 -12.63 -12.54
N LYS A 36 -1.62 -11.48 -12.05
CA LYS A 36 -2.47 -10.56 -11.32
C LYS A 36 -2.68 -9.29 -12.12
N ARG A 37 -3.74 -8.54 -11.78
CA ARG A 37 -3.99 -7.26 -12.41
C ARG A 37 -2.78 -6.36 -12.19
N PHE A 38 -2.45 -5.55 -13.18
CA PHE A 38 -1.28 -4.66 -13.15
C PHE A 38 0.02 -5.44 -12.97
N ALA A 39 0.12 -6.59 -13.67
CA ALA A 39 1.31 -7.45 -13.58
C ALA A 39 2.58 -6.68 -13.85
N LEU A 40 3.61 -6.96 -13.06
CA LEU A 40 4.96 -6.40 -13.18
C LEU A 40 5.05 -4.89 -12.95
N MET A 41 3.96 -4.26 -12.47
CA MET A 41 4.01 -2.87 -12.05
C MET A 41 4.37 -2.81 -10.57
N TRP A 42 4.81 -1.64 -10.13
CA TRP A 42 5.28 -1.43 -8.77
C TRP A 42 4.18 -0.87 -7.88
N GLU A 43 4.20 -1.21 -6.60
CA GLU A 43 3.18 -0.81 -5.65
C GLU A 43 3.74 -0.69 -4.24
N PHE A 44 2.96 -0.04 -3.36
CA PHE A 44 3.19 -0.16 -1.93
C PHE A 44 2.59 -1.48 -1.47
N PRO A 45 3.35 -2.30 -0.73
CA PRO A 45 2.79 -3.56 -0.25
C PRO A 45 1.70 -3.33 0.80
N GLY A 46 0.80 -4.29 0.93
CA GLY A 46 -0.31 -4.20 1.87
C GLY A 46 -1.47 -5.04 1.41
N GLY A 47 -2.63 -4.84 2.02
CA GLY A 47 -3.81 -5.59 1.65
C GLY A 47 -5.04 -5.23 2.45
N LYS A 48 -6.07 -6.06 2.33
CA LYS A 48 -7.38 -5.80 2.93
C LYS A 48 -7.37 -6.10 4.42
N LEU A 49 -8.13 -5.29 5.17
CA LEU A 49 -8.38 -5.56 6.57
C LEU A 49 -9.25 -6.81 6.71
N GLU A 50 -8.96 -7.61 7.73
CA GLU A 50 -9.83 -8.69 8.15
C GLU A 50 -10.82 -8.15 9.18
N PRO A 51 -11.94 -8.84 9.40
CA PRO A 51 -12.94 -8.37 10.36
C PRO A 51 -12.31 -8.11 11.74
N GLY A 52 -12.57 -6.93 12.27
CA GLY A 52 -12.06 -6.55 13.58
C GLY A 52 -10.66 -5.99 13.61
N GLU A 53 -9.97 -5.95 12.48
CA GLU A 53 -8.63 -5.36 12.42
C GLU A 53 -8.67 -3.85 12.28
N SER A 54 -7.70 -3.18 12.90
CA SER A 54 -7.42 -1.78 12.59
C SER A 54 -6.54 -1.74 11.32
N PHE A 55 -6.39 -0.55 10.75
CA PHE A 55 -5.49 -0.38 9.61
C PHE A 55 -4.05 -0.73 10.00
N GLU A 56 -3.64 -0.35 11.21
CA GLU A 56 -2.30 -0.67 11.71
C GLU A 56 -2.09 -2.17 11.83
N GLN A 57 -3.06 -2.87 12.38
CA GLN A 57 -2.96 -4.33 12.54
C GLN A 57 -2.90 -5.04 11.20
N ALA A 58 -3.75 -4.61 10.26
CA ALA A 58 -3.74 -5.20 8.93
C ALA A 58 -2.40 -4.95 8.23
N CYS A 59 -1.87 -3.75 8.39
CA CYS A 59 -0.60 -3.38 7.78
C CYS A 59 0.52 -4.31 8.27
N VAL A 60 0.61 -4.50 9.58
CA VAL A 60 1.63 -5.38 10.18
C VAL A 60 1.47 -6.82 9.68
N ARG A 61 0.24 -7.32 9.69
CA ARG A 61 -0.04 -8.70 9.26
C ARG A 61 0.28 -8.91 7.78
N GLU A 62 -0.18 -7.99 6.93
CA GLU A 62 0.03 -8.13 5.47
C GLU A 62 1.52 -8.10 5.13
N ILE A 63 2.29 -7.22 5.78
CA ILE A 63 3.71 -7.14 5.50
C ILE A 63 4.43 -8.42 5.97
N GLU A 64 4.01 -8.97 7.10
CA GLU A 64 4.58 -10.23 7.54
C GLU A 64 4.28 -11.34 6.55
N GLU A 65 3.04 -11.40 6.05
CA GLU A 65 2.64 -12.42 5.08
C GLU A 65 3.34 -12.27 3.75
N GLU A 66 3.50 -11.03 3.27
CA GLU A 66 4.01 -10.78 1.93
C GLU A 66 5.53 -10.68 1.86
N LEU A 67 6.17 -10.23 2.93
CA LEU A 67 7.59 -9.90 2.92
C LEU A 67 8.38 -10.55 4.05
N ASP A 68 7.73 -11.35 4.88
CA ASP A 68 8.38 -12.04 6.02
C ASP A 68 9.16 -11.06 6.87
N CYS A 69 8.53 -9.97 7.26
CA CYS A 69 9.22 -8.85 7.87
C CYS A 69 8.32 -8.16 8.89
N ALA A 70 8.89 -7.80 10.04
CA ALA A 70 8.15 -7.11 11.10
C ALA A 70 8.38 -5.60 10.98
N ILE A 71 7.28 -4.86 11.00
CA ILE A 71 7.32 -3.40 10.87
C ILE A 71 6.57 -2.73 12.01
N VAL A 72 6.82 -1.43 12.16
CA VAL A 72 6.11 -0.58 13.11
C VAL A 72 5.40 0.51 12.31
N PRO A 73 4.06 0.52 12.30
CA PRO A 73 3.33 1.64 11.69
C PRO A 73 3.49 2.87 12.58
N GLU A 74 3.93 3.98 11.95
CA GLU A 74 4.17 5.22 12.69
C GLU A 74 2.97 6.16 12.62
N ARG A 75 2.44 6.37 11.41
CA ARG A 75 1.28 7.24 11.24
C ARG A 75 0.70 7.08 9.83
N VAL A 76 -0.52 7.57 9.67
CA VAL A 76 -1.16 7.62 8.35
C VAL A 76 -0.64 8.85 7.62
N ILE A 77 -0.19 8.68 6.38
CA ILE A 77 0.25 9.79 5.55
C ILE A 77 -0.75 10.13 4.45
N GLU A 78 -1.58 9.19 4.04
CA GLU A 78 -2.63 9.45 3.04
C GLU A 78 -3.86 8.63 3.37
N SER A 79 -5.04 9.20 3.14
CA SER A 79 -6.31 8.48 3.25
C SER A 79 -7.10 8.70 1.99
N VAL A 80 -7.69 7.63 1.48
CA VAL A 80 -8.48 7.67 0.25
C VAL A 80 -9.85 7.09 0.52
N GLU A 81 -10.89 7.82 0.12
CA GLU A 81 -12.27 7.33 0.15
C GLU A 81 -12.80 7.49 -1.26
N HIS A 82 -13.23 6.41 -1.85
CA HIS A 82 -13.70 6.47 -3.24
C HIS A 82 -14.81 5.46 -3.50
N ASP A 83 -15.87 5.91 -4.13
CA ASP A 83 -16.98 5.03 -4.52
C ASP A 83 -16.74 4.51 -5.94
N TYR A 84 -16.61 3.19 -6.03
CA TYR A 84 -16.65 2.50 -7.30
C TYR A 84 -18.09 2.01 -7.53
N ASP A 85 -18.34 1.43 -8.69
CA ASP A 85 -19.70 0.99 -9.03
C ASP A 85 -20.26 -0.01 -8.03
N THR A 86 -19.43 -0.92 -7.53
CA THR A 86 -19.88 -2.03 -6.71
C THR A 86 -19.39 -1.99 -5.27
N PHE A 87 -18.51 -1.06 -4.93
CA PHE A 87 -18.00 -0.98 -3.57
C PHE A 87 -17.43 0.40 -3.28
N HIS A 88 -17.34 0.69 -1.98
CA HIS A 88 -16.68 1.89 -1.48
C HIS A 88 -15.28 1.49 -1.01
N LEU A 89 -14.25 2.15 -1.52
CA LEU A 89 -12.87 1.91 -1.10
C LEU A 89 -12.51 2.88 0.01
N SER A 90 -12.00 2.35 1.11
CA SER A 90 -11.41 3.13 2.18
C SER A 90 -9.97 2.64 2.35
N MET A 91 -9.01 3.43 1.93
CA MET A 91 -7.60 3.03 1.95
C MET A 91 -6.79 4.01 2.77
N LYS A 92 -5.85 3.48 3.53
CA LYS A 92 -4.87 4.32 4.23
C LYS A 92 -3.47 3.84 3.88
N LEU A 93 -2.60 4.81 3.61
CA LEU A 93 -1.18 4.56 3.41
C LEU A 93 -0.47 4.98 4.68
N LEU A 94 0.20 4.02 5.31
CA LEU A 94 0.85 4.24 6.59
C LEU A 94 2.36 4.33 6.42
N LEU A 95 2.96 5.31 7.07
CA LEU A 95 4.40 5.40 7.17
C LEU A 95 4.85 4.34 8.18
N CYS A 96 5.75 3.47 7.77
CA CYS A 96 6.21 2.37 8.60
C CYS A 96 7.72 2.33 8.64
N THR A 97 8.26 1.82 9.77
CA THR A 97 9.69 1.56 9.89
C THR A 97 9.88 0.09 10.17
N LEU A 98 11.10 -0.41 9.93
CA LEU A 98 11.43 -1.80 10.22
C LEU A 98 11.72 -1.96 11.71
N MET A 99 11.27 -3.06 12.29
CA MET A 99 11.75 -3.42 13.63
C MET A 99 13.22 -3.75 13.53
N GLU A 100 13.91 -3.61 14.65
CA GLU A 100 15.36 -3.78 14.68
C GLU A 100 15.76 -5.16 14.17
N GLY A 101 16.72 -5.19 13.23
CA GLY A 101 17.23 -6.44 12.68
C GLY A 101 16.39 -7.03 11.57
N GLU A 102 15.24 -6.45 11.27
CA GLU A 102 14.35 -6.96 10.24
C GLU A 102 14.72 -6.46 8.85
N ARG A 103 14.42 -7.29 7.85
CA ARG A 103 14.57 -6.89 6.46
C ARG A 103 13.50 -7.58 5.62
N PRO A 104 12.96 -6.87 4.63
CA PRO A 104 11.95 -7.48 3.74
C PRO A 104 12.56 -8.55 2.88
N CYS A 105 11.79 -9.62 2.64
CA CYS A 105 12.21 -10.74 1.81
C CYS A 105 11.15 -11.03 0.76
N LEU A 106 11.60 -11.43 -0.43
CA LEU A 106 10.67 -11.90 -1.45
C LEU A 106 10.12 -13.26 -1.04
N ILE A 107 8.80 -13.40 -1.10
CA ILE A 107 8.13 -14.67 -0.88
C ILE A 107 7.57 -15.11 -2.22
N GLN A 108 7.85 -16.35 -2.59
CA GLN A 108 7.39 -16.91 -3.86
C GLN A 108 5.88 -16.78 -3.98
N GLY A 109 5.42 -16.24 -5.10
CA GLY A 109 4.00 -16.07 -5.37
C GLY A 109 3.43 -14.73 -4.93
N GLU A 110 4.16 -13.96 -4.12
CA GLU A 110 3.67 -12.65 -3.64
C GLU A 110 4.15 -11.51 -4.54
N HIS A 111 5.44 -11.26 -4.55
CA HIS A 111 6.03 -10.21 -5.38
C HIS A 111 7.24 -10.77 -6.13
N THR A 112 7.61 -10.12 -7.23
CA THR A 112 8.73 -10.57 -8.05
C THR A 112 9.93 -9.64 -7.99
N GLY A 113 9.83 -8.57 -7.23
CA GLY A 113 10.97 -7.66 -7.06
C GLY A 113 10.73 -6.71 -5.91
N LEU A 114 11.81 -6.25 -5.29
CA LEU A 114 11.80 -5.23 -4.25
C LEU A 114 12.88 -4.22 -4.57
N ILE A 115 12.56 -2.95 -4.40
CA ILE A 115 13.51 -1.86 -4.58
C ILE A 115 13.36 -0.89 -3.42
N TRP A 116 14.49 -0.52 -2.79
CA TRP A 116 14.52 0.63 -1.90
C TRP A 116 14.66 1.86 -2.79
N ALA A 117 13.57 2.59 -2.96
CA ALA A 117 13.47 3.66 -3.95
C ALA A 117 13.85 5.02 -3.36
N ASP A 118 14.66 5.76 -4.10
CA ASP A 118 14.89 7.18 -3.83
C ASP A 118 13.96 8.00 -4.75
N ALA A 119 14.14 9.33 -4.76
CA ALA A 119 13.28 10.19 -5.57
C ALA A 119 13.40 9.88 -7.06
N LYS A 120 14.60 9.57 -7.52
CA LYS A 120 14.81 9.26 -8.93
C LYS A 120 14.12 7.96 -9.32
N ASP A 121 14.27 6.93 -8.48
CA ASP A 121 13.60 5.64 -8.71
C ASP A 121 12.08 5.84 -8.71
N ALA A 122 11.59 6.63 -7.75
CA ALA A 122 10.15 6.87 -7.62
C ALA A 122 9.57 7.48 -8.89
N MET A 123 10.32 8.34 -9.56
CA MET A 123 9.84 8.99 -10.77
C MET A 123 9.96 8.10 -12.01
N SER A 124 10.79 7.06 -11.97
CA SER A 124 11.06 6.22 -13.14
C SER A 124 10.35 4.87 -13.11
N LEU A 125 9.92 4.40 -11.95
CA LEU A 125 9.25 3.10 -11.86
C LEU A 125 7.83 3.17 -12.43
N ASP A 126 7.38 2.05 -12.99
CA ASP A 126 6.04 1.93 -13.56
C ASP A 126 5.07 1.54 -12.47
N TRP A 127 4.50 2.54 -11.82
CA TRP A 127 3.63 2.36 -10.65
C TRP A 127 2.21 1.96 -11.03
N VAL A 128 1.60 1.14 -10.21
CA VAL A 128 0.15 0.92 -10.25
C VAL A 128 -0.51 2.29 -10.15
N PRO A 129 -1.51 2.59 -11.00
CA PRO A 129 -2.09 3.95 -11.06
C PRO A 129 -2.54 4.49 -9.71
N ALA A 130 -3.18 3.67 -8.88
CA ALA A 130 -3.67 4.12 -7.58
C ALA A 130 -2.53 4.54 -6.65
N ASP A 131 -1.36 3.94 -6.80
CA ASP A 131 -0.23 4.24 -5.92
C ASP A 131 0.59 5.43 -6.42
N ARG A 132 0.57 5.68 -7.73
CA ARG A 132 1.32 6.79 -8.32
C ARG A 132 0.97 8.11 -7.67
N GLU A 133 -0.28 8.32 -7.34
CA GLU A 133 -0.77 9.57 -6.77
C GLU A 133 -0.15 9.87 -5.41
N HIS A 134 0.30 8.84 -4.71
CA HIS A 134 0.78 9.01 -3.34
C HIS A 134 2.29 9.18 -3.24
N ILE A 135 2.99 9.07 -4.36
CA ILE A 135 4.45 9.21 -4.39
C ILE A 135 4.90 10.56 -3.83
N PRO A 136 4.30 11.70 -4.23
CA PRO A 136 4.73 12.99 -3.68
C PRO A 136 4.64 13.06 -2.16
N ALA A 137 3.57 12.49 -1.58
CA ALA A 137 3.41 12.51 -0.12
C ALA A 137 4.48 11.69 0.57
N VAL A 138 4.84 10.54 0.01
CA VAL A 138 5.90 9.69 0.57
C VAL A 138 7.24 10.39 0.49
N LEU A 139 7.55 11.01 -0.66
CA LEU A 139 8.81 11.73 -0.81
C LEU A 139 8.92 12.89 0.17
N LYS A 140 7.80 13.56 0.42
CA LYS A 140 7.78 14.65 1.40
C LYS A 140 8.13 14.13 2.79
N GLU A 141 7.59 12.96 3.17
CA GLU A 141 7.90 12.36 4.47
C GLU A 141 9.38 12.03 4.61
N LEU A 142 10.04 11.71 3.50
CA LEU A 142 11.47 11.41 3.50
C LEU A 142 12.34 12.67 3.39
N GLY A 143 11.71 13.84 3.25
CA GLY A 143 12.46 15.07 3.05
C GLY A 143 13.03 15.18 1.63
N LEU A 144 12.47 14.46 0.67
CA LEU A 144 12.94 14.44 -0.70
C LEU A 144 12.02 15.27 -1.59
N SER A 145 12.57 15.74 -2.72
CA SER A 145 11.81 16.48 -3.70
C SER A 145 11.40 15.57 -4.83
N ALA A 146 10.20 15.80 -5.36
CA ALA A 146 9.69 15.05 -6.49
C ALA A 146 10.22 15.57 -7.83
N SER A 147 10.89 16.71 -7.85
CA SER A 147 11.39 17.29 -9.09
C SER A 147 12.79 16.82 -9.46
#